data_0da67cf7bbe38ce628118e14851d2f0b
#
_entry.id   0da67cf7bbe38ce628118e14851d2f0b
#
_cell.length_a   1.000
_cell.length_b   1.000
_cell.length_c   1.000
_cell.angle_alpha   90.00
_cell.angle_beta   90.00
_cell.angle_gamma   90.00
#
_symmetry.space_group_name_H-M   'P 1'
#
loop_
_entity.id
_entity.type
_entity.pdbx_description
1 polymer ?
#
loop_
_entity_poly.entity_id
_entity_poly.type
_entity_poly.pdbx_seq_one_letter_code
_entity_poly.pdbx_strand_id
1 'polypeptide(L)'
;MSQKENNIFQLARIIAASLRGKANDEEQRTLREWLSVSTRNKKIYDGFKDGKRLEQKIVESRQINWEKDYQQFITKRQRTRKNRRMKTIIRYAAILTLPIVAAGIFLLQKNDQQAIVSISEVIKPGEHKAVLITGGGERITLSDSTLSPIQEQNGMIVNVMNNKVSYTLPKDSLCTQESPIFNTLQIPRGGEYFLTLADGTEVWLNAETEIRYPVQFTGDKRIVYLDGEAYFTVAPDKNKPFTVVSTHASVSVLGTQFNFRAYPDERDVQTTLVSGSVIMQSEKYKQQIKLIPGEQGVLEKNSAKLTKQKVNTYLYTAWKDGRFAFRNARLEDLFSILARWYDLSIFYQSSEAKDIRFTGDLNKTDDFKSILKIIEQNERVTFTVNQRTVFIQAK
;
A
#
# COMPACT_ATOMS: atom_id res chain seq x y z
N MET A 1 -11.87 16.27 -9.51
CA MET A 1 -12.37 16.30 -8.11
C MET A 1 -12.52 14.86 -7.65
N SER A 2 -11.86 14.47 -6.58
CA SER A 2 -11.85 13.08 -6.13
C SER A 2 -13.20 12.69 -5.51
N GLN A 3 -13.53 11.41 -5.54
CA GLN A 3 -14.75 10.84 -4.94
C GLN A 3 -14.90 11.19 -3.44
N LYS A 4 -13.79 11.47 -2.77
CA LYS A 4 -13.70 11.92 -1.38
C LYS A 4 -14.19 13.38 -1.21
N GLU A 5 -13.92 14.25 -2.18
CA GLU A 5 -14.37 15.65 -2.18
C GLU A 5 -15.87 15.73 -2.43
N ASN A 6 -16.41 14.89 -3.33
CA ASN A 6 -17.85 14.82 -3.61
C ASN A 6 -18.67 14.43 -2.37
N ASN A 7 -18.16 13.50 -1.55
CA ASN A 7 -18.82 13.08 -0.31
C ASN A 7 -18.83 14.17 0.77
N ILE A 8 -17.78 15.00 0.84
CA ILE A 8 -17.72 16.11 1.83
C ILE A 8 -18.71 17.19 1.48
N PHE A 9 -18.84 17.56 0.19
CA PHE A 9 -19.80 18.57 -0.27
C PHE A 9 -21.25 18.09 -0.14
N GLN A 10 -21.53 16.83 -0.40
CA GLN A 10 -22.87 16.26 -0.17
C GLN A 10 -23.24 16.30 1.31
N LEU A 11 -22.34 15.91 2.21
CA LEU A 11 -22.58 15.94 3.64
C LEU A 11 -22.79 17.36 4.15
N ALA A 12 -21.99 18.32 3.69
CA ALA A 12 -22.15 19.73 4.04
C ALA A 12 -23.52 20.28 3.61
N ARG A 13 -24.02 19.87 2.43
CA ARG A 13 -25.36 20.23 1.93
C ARG A 13 -26.46 19.64 2.84
N ILE A 14 -26.34 18.39 3.23
CA ILE A 14 -27.29 17.72 4.13
C ILE A 14 -27.33 18.40 5.49
N ILE A 15 -26.17 18.73 6.08
CA ILE A 15 -26.08 19.48 7.33
C ILE A 15 -26.77 20.84 7.20
N ALA A 16 -26.51 21.57 6.13
CA ALA A 16 -27.11 22.88 5.88
C ALA A 16 -28.63 22.78 5.66
N ALA A 17 -29.15 21.75 4.99
CA ALA A 17 -30.57 21.48 4.82
C ALA A 17 -31.25 21.16 6.15
N SER A 18 -30.62 20.34 6.98
CA SER A 18 -31.11 19.98 8.32
C SER A 18 -31.19 21.19 9.26
N LEU A 19 -30.17 22.06 9.26
CA LEU A 19 -30.16 23.28 10.10
C LEU A 19 -31.22 24.30 9.68
N ARG A 20 -31.67 24.24 8.41
CA ARG A 20 -32.76 25.09 7.89
C ARG A 20 -34.15 24.48 8.00
N GLY A 21 -34.26 23.25 8.56
CA GLY A 21 -35.53 22.52 8.64
C GLY A 21 -36.08 22.04 7.29
N LYS A 22 -35.24 21.92 6.24
CA LYS A 22 -35.61 21.59 4.87
C LYS A 22 -35.04 20.24 4.40
N ALA A 23 -34.46 19.45 5.29
CA ALA A 23 -33.94 18.13 4.96
C ALA A 23 -35.08 17.13 4.79
N ASN A 24 -35.05 16.35 3.70
CA ASN A 24 -35.99 15.27 3.46
C ASN A 24 -35.65 14.04 4.34
N ASP A 25 -36.52 13.03 4.36
CA ASP A 25 -36.40 11.86 5.24
C ASP A 25 -35.13 11.06 4.98
N GLU A 26 -34.67 10.95 3.75
CA GLU A 26 -33.44 10.25 3.35
C GLU A 26 -32.20 11.02 3.81
N GLU A 27 -32.18 12.34 3.65
CA GLU A 27 -31.11 13.23 4.13
C GLU A 27 -31.02 13.22 5.66
N GLN A 28 -32.16 13.18 6.37
CA GLN A 28 -32.20 13.05 7.83
C GLN A 28 -31.68 11.70 8.31
N ARG A 29 -31.94 10.63 7.55
CA ARG A 29 -31.40 9.29 7.86
C ARG A 29 -29.89 9.26 7.71
N THR A 30 -29.38 9.77 6.60
CA THR A 30 -27.93 9.88 6.33
C THR A 30 -27.22 10.72 7.39
N LEU A 31 -27.84 11.82 7.82
CA LEU A 31 -27.30 12.67 8.89
C LEU A 31 -27.26 11.93 10.24
N ARG A 32 -28.30 11.18 10.60
CA ARG A 32 -28.33 10.38 11.83
C ARG A 32 -27.26 9.29 11.82
N GLU A 33 -27.08 8.60 10.72
CA GLU A 33 -26.03 7.61 10.54
C GLU A 33 -24.64 8.25 10.73
N TRP A 34 -24.39 9.40 10.08
CA TRP A 34 -23.12 10.09 10.22
C TRP A 34 -22.85 10.58 11.66
N LEU A 35 -23.89 11.06 12.37
CA LEU A 35 -23.78 11.49 13.76
C LEU A 35 -23.52 10.33 14.73
N SER A 36 -23.96 9.11 14.39
CA SER A 36 -23.76 7.91 15.21
C SER A 36 -22.35 7.36 15.12
N VAL A 37 -21.62 7.64 14.03
CA VAL A 37 -20.28 7.07 13.76
C VAL A 37 -19.21 7.60 14.72
N SER A 38 -19.31 8.86 15.19
CA SER A 38 -18.26 9.46 16.03
C SER A 38 -18.77 10.63 16.88
N THR A 39 -18.31 10.68 18.13
CA THR A 39 -18.52 11.83 19.03
C THR A 39 -17.95 13.14 18.44
N ARG A 40 -16.94 13.05 17.60
CA ARG A 40 -16.38 14.18 16.86
C ARG A 40 -17.37 14.76 15.85
N ASN A 41 -18.12 13.90 15.15
CA ASN A 41 -19.14 14.32 14.18
C ASN A 41 -20.27 15.10 14.87
N LYS A 42 -20.67 14.63 16.06
CA LYS A 42 -21.67 15.30 16.90
C LYS A 42 -21.20 16.69 17.32
N LYS A 43 -19.96 16.83 17.79
CA LYS A 43 -19.36 18.13 18.14
C LYS A 43 -19.28 19.11 16.95
N ILE A 44 -19.01 18.59 15.75
CA ILE A 44 -18.99 19.41 14.53
C ILE A 44 -20.39 19.91 14.21
N TYR A 45 -21.40 19.06 14.25
CA TYR A 45 -22.80 19.43 13.99
C TYR A 45 -23.34 20.43 15.00
N ASP A 46 -23.06 20.21 16.29
CA ASP A 46 -23.48 21.13 17.38
C ASP A 46 -22.80 22.50 17.26
N GLY A 47 -21.55 22.53 16.76
CA GLY A 47 -20.84 23.77 16.47
C GLY A 47 -21.47 24.61 15.35
N PHE A 48 -22.25 24.01 14.44
CA PHE A 48 -23.01 24.72 13.41
C PHE A 48 -24.38 25.19 13.90
N LYS A 49 -24.91 24.69 15.03
CA LYS A 49 -26.15 25.14 15.65
C LYS A 49 -25.98 26.47 16.42
N ASP A 50 -24.76 26.77 16.85
CA ASP A 50 -24.44 28.02 17.54
C ASP A 50 -24.29 29.16 16.54
N GLY A 51 -25.43 29.79 16.19
CA GLY A 51 -25.52 30.86 15.20
C GLY A 51 -24.62 32.07 15.52
N LYS A 52 -24.40 32.40 16.79
CA LYS A 52 -23.53 33.52 17.20
C LYS A 52 -22.06 33.25 16.86
N ARG A 53 -21.62 32.02 17.04
CA ARG A 53 -20.25 31.60 16.72
C ARG A 53 -20.00 31.52 15.21
N LEU A 54 -21.04 31.19 14.45
CA LEU A 54 -20.99 31.14 12.99
C LEU A 54 -20.93 32.56 12.41
N GLU A 55 -21.74 33.48 12.91
CA GLU A 55 -21.71 34.90 12.50
C GLU A 55 -20.36 35.56 12.78
N GLN A 56 -19.75 35.31 13.95
CA GLN A 56 -18.42 35.83 14.25
C GLN A 56 -17.37 35.32 13.24
N LYS A 57 -17.36 34.06 12.93
CA LYS A 57 -16.42 33.50 11.95
C LYS A 57 -16.65 33.99 10.52
N ILE A 58 -17.90 34.25 10.13
CA ILE A 58 -18.24 34.84 8.83
C ILE A 58 -17.79 36.33 8.77
N VAL A 59 -17.97 37.07 9.83
CA VAL A 59 -17.51 38.47 9.93
C VAL A 59 -15.97 38.53 9.90
N GLU A 60 -15.28 37.68 10.65
CA GLU A 60 -13.81 37.59 10.62
C GLU A 60 -13.29 37.21 9.22
N SER A 61 -13.94 36.27 8.52
CA SER A 61 -13.52 35.86 7.17
C SER A 61 -13.76 36.93 6.11
N ARG A 62 -14.79 37.81 6.29
CA ARG A 62 -15.06 38.95 5.40
C ARG A 62 -14.12 40.15 5.63
N GLN A 63 -13.45 40.23 6.79
CA GLN A 63 -12.46 41.28 7.08
C GLN A 63 -11.07 40.96 6.51
N ILE A 64 -10.81 39.77 6.06
CA ILE A 64 -9.54 39.40 5.40
C ILE A 64 -9.57 39.95 3.97
N ASN A 65 -8.97 41.13 3.77
CA ASN A 65 -8.79 41.69 2.44
C ASN A 65 -7.55 41.06 1.78
N TRP A 66 -7.73 39.81 1.29
CA TRP A 66 -6.68 39.02 0.68
C TRP A 66 -6.01 39.71 -0.52
N GLU A 67 -6.76 40.53 -1.24
CA GLU A 67 -6.27 41.34 -2.38
C GLU A 67 -5.21 42.33 -1.94
N LYS A 68 -5.47 43.03 -0.84
CA LYS A 68 -4.53 44.02 -0.27
C LYS A 68 -3.28 43.36 0.29
N ASP A 69 -3.42 42.25 0.95
CA ASP A 69 -2.30 41.49 1.51
C ASP A 69 -1.47 40.85 0.40
N TYR A 70 -2.11 40.36 -0.65
CA TYR A 70 -1.43 39.83 -1.84
C TYR A 70 -0.65 40.90 -2.60
N GLN A 71 -1.24 42.08 -2.80
CA GLN A 71 -0.56 43.23 -3.44
C GLN A 71 0.62 43.75 -2.59
N GLN A 72 0.50 43.78 -1.27
CA GLN A 72 1.60 44.13 -0.37
C GLN A 72 2.74 43.04 -0.42
N PHE A 73 2.41 41.78 -0.52
CA PHE A 73 3.37 40.72 -0.67
C PHE A 73 4.15 40.81 -1.98
N ILE A 74 3.45 41.04 -3.11
CA ILE A 74 4.07 41.18 -4.45
C ILE A 74 4.97 42.42 -4.50
N THR A 75 4.52 43.58 -3.99
CA THR A 75 5.28 44.84 -3.99
C THR A 75 6.52 44.76 -3.10
N LYS A 76 6.41 44.11 -1.94
CA LYS A 76 7.58 43.85 -1.04
C LYS A 76 8.61 42.95 -1.67
N ARG A 77 8.17 41.90 -2.42
CA ARG A 77 9.07 40.99 -3.12
C ARG A 77 9.78 41.64 -4.34
N GLN A 78 9.11 42.57 -5.02
CA GLN A 78 9.69 43.32 -6.15
C GLN A 78 10.72 44.40 -5.70
N ARG A 79 10.47 45.10 -4.60
CA ARG A 79 11.40 46.11 -4.06
C ARG A 79 12.71 45.53 -3.52
N THR A 80 12.66 44.37 -2.86
CA THR A 80 13.85 43.71 -2.33
C THR A 80 14.76 43.10 -3.42
N ARG A 81 14.20 42.73 -4.58
CA ARG A 81 14.99 42.19 -5.71
C ARG A 81 15.72 43.26 -6.53
N LYS A 82 15.16 44.47 -6.66
CA LYS A 82 15.71 45.51 -7.56
C LYS A 82 16.94 46.21 -6.98
N ASN A 83 16.98 46.45 -5.67
CA ASN A 83 18.04 47.27 -5.04
C ASN A 83 19.34 46.48 -4.71
N ARG A 84 19.30 45.17 -4.61
CA ARG A 84 20.51 44.34 -4.39
C ARG A 84 21.26 43.99 -5.68
N ARG A 85 20.56 43.90 -6.81
CA ARG A 85 21.18 43.47 -8.08
C ARG A 85 22.00 44.58 -8.79
N MET A 86 21.64 45.84 -8.64
CA MET A 86 22.26 46.92 -9.41
C MET A 86 23.64 47.38 -8.85
N LYS A 87 23.89 47.23 -7.55
CA LYS A 87 25.18 47.62 -6.95
C LYS A 87 26.31 46.59 -7.08
N THR A 88 25.96 45.32 -7.34
CA THR A 88 26.97 44.25 -7.44
C THR A 88 27.43 44.02 -8.87
N ILE A 89 26.62 44.32 -9.87
CA ILE A 89 26.93 44.05 -11.29
C ILE A 89 28.00 44.99 -11.84
N ILE A 90 28.07 46.23 -11.38
CA ILE A 90 29.01 47.24 -11.88
C ILE A 90 30.46 47.04 -11.38
N ARG A 91 30.69 46.35 -10.27
CA ARG A 91 32.02 46.17 -9.70
C ARG A 91 32.82 44.97 -10.22
N TYR A 92 32.22 44.01 -10.85
CA TYR A 92 32.85 42.73 -11.22
C TYR A 92 32.73 42.31 -12.69
N ALA A 93 32.26 43.22 -13.56
CA ALA A 93 32.04 42.89 -15.01
C ALA A 93 33.32 42.56 -15.77
N ALA A 94 34.50 43.07 -15.35
CA ALA A 94 35.74 42.88 -16.09
C ALA A 94 36.56 41.64 -15.70
N ILE A 95 36.27 41.02 -14.53
CA ILE A 95 37.05 39.84 -14.03
C ILE A 95 36.29 38.53 -14.31
N LEU A 96 34.99 38.59 -14.62
CA LEU A 96 34.14 37.41 -14.75
C LEU A 96 33.95 36.88 -16.17
N THR A 97 34.41 37.62 -17.21
CA THR A 97 34.20 37.20 -18.61
C THR A 97 35.06 35.98 -19.00
N LEU A 98 36.30 35.92 -18.51
CA LEU A 98 37.23 34.82 -18.85
C LEU A 98 36.79 33.46 -18.20
N PRO A 99 36.44 33.36 -16.90
CA PRO A 99 36.00 32.10 -16.34
C PRO A 99 34.58 31.67 -16.83
N ILE A 100 33.71 32.63 -17.26
CA ILE A 100 32.40 32.29 -17.82
C ILE A 100 32.53 31.68 -19.21
N VAL A 101 33.45 32.18 -20.05
CA VAL A 101 33.71 31.59 -21.37
C VAL A 101 34.38 30.21 -21.19
N ALA A 102 35.34 30.09 -20.28
CA ALA A 102 35.98 28.81 -19.97
C ALA A 102 34.99 27.78 -19.36
N ALA A 103 34.12 28.24 -18.46
CA ALA A 103 33.04 27.40 -17.88
C ALA A 103 31.98 27.04 -18.95
N GLY A 104 31.67 27.95 -19.86
CA GLY A 104 30.77 27.71 -20.99
C GLY A 104 31.30 26.63 -21.93
N ILE A 105 32.59 26.72 -22.30
CA ILE A 105 33.25 25.69 -23.13
C ILE A 105 33.35 24.36 -22.36
N PHE A 106 33.65 24.38 -21.08
CA PHE A 106 33.68 23.16 -20.24
C PHE A 106 32.30 22.54 -20.05
N LEU A 107 31.25 23.35 -19.95
CA LEU A 107 29.86 22.86 -19.86
C LEU A 107 29.34 22.35 -21.20
N LEU A 108 29.78 22.94 -22.36
CA LEU A 108 29.43 22.45 -23.69
C LEU A 108 30.18 21.16 -24.04
N GLN A 109 31.38 20.93 -23.52
CA GLN A 109 32.09 19.66 -23.67
C GLN A 109 31.61 18.56 -22.72
N LYS A 110 30.85 18.90 -21.63
CA LYS A 110 30.35 17.95 -20.65
C LYS A 110 28.97 17.40 -20.97
N ASN A 111 28.41 17.74 -22.15
CA ASN A 111 26.99 17.45 -22.42
C ASN A 111 26.73 16.12 -23.16
N ASP A 112 27.68 15.17 -23.16
CA ASP A 112 27.45 13.83 -23.72
C ASP A 112 27.74 12.66 -22.75
N GLN A 113 28.00 12.97 -21.48
CA GLN A 113 27.87 11.95 -20.47
C GLN A 113 26.72 12.33 -19.53
N GLN A 114 25.47 12.01 -19.94
CA GLN A 114 24.47 11.72 -18.92
C GLN A 114 25.14 10.71 -17.98
N ALA A 115 25.54 11.21 -16.80
CA ALA A 115 25.96 10.33 -15.73
C ALA A 115 24.80 9.35 -15.54
N ILE A 116 24.96 8.14 -16.07
CA ILE A 116 24.16 7.01 -15.67
C ILE A 116 24.53 6.85 -14.21
N VAL A 117 23.78 7.53 -13.32
CA VAL A 117 23.84 7.25 -11.91
C VAL A 117 23.66 5.74 -11.83
N SER A 118 24.62 5.05 -11.27
CA SER A 118 24.58 3.61 -11.12
C SER A 118 23.30 3.27 -10.34
N ILE A 119 22.24 2.89 -11.08
CA ILE A 119 20.92 2.58 -10.50
C ILE A 119 21.06 1.46 -9.48
N SER A 120 22.03 0.56 -9.70
CA SER A 120 22.34 -0.57 -8.82
C SER A 120 22.81 -0.16 -7.42
N GLU A 121 23.42 1.00 -7.25
CA GLU A 121 23.85 1.49 -5.93
C GLU A 121 22.69 2.07 -5.11
N VAL A 122 21.63 2.52 -5.77
CA VAL A 122 20.49 3.20 -5.12
C VAL A 122 19.30 2.25 -4.91
N ILE A 123 19.03 1.38 -5.88
CA ILE A 123 17.86 0.51 -5.87
C ILE A 123 18.32 -0.93 -5.61
N LYS A 124 18.12 -1.38 -4.40
CA LYS A 124 18.41 -2.77 -3.98
C LYS A 124 17.16 -3.63 -4.05
N PRO A 125 17.29 -4.94 -4.33
CA PRO A 125 16.20 -5.88 -4.13
C PRO A 125 15.67 -5.84 -2.69
N GLY A 126 14.45 -6.30 -2.52
CA GLY A 126 13.87 -6.46 -1.19
C GLY A 126 14.64 -7.49 -0.34
N GLU A 127 14.38 -7.45 0.94
CA GLU A 127 15.05 -8.26 1.96
C GLU A 127 14.03 -8.84 2.95
N HIS A 128 14.46 -9.78 3.80
CA HIS A 128 13.62 -10.30 4.86
C HIS A 128 13.52 -9.28 6.01
N LYS A 129 12.42 -8.55 6.06
CA LYS A 129 12.14 -7.57 7.10
C LYS A 129 10.65 -7.46 7.39
N ALA A 130 10.32 -7.33 8.65
CA ALA A 130 8.96 -7.17 9.13
C ALA A 130 8.93 -6.37 10.42
N VAL A 131 7.75 -5.90 10.82
CA VAL A 131 7.47 -5.33 12.13
C VAL A 131 6.37 -6.15 12.79
N LEU A 132 6.70 -6.80 13.90
CA LEU A 132 5.73 -7.49 14.73
C LEU A 132 5.14 -6.49 15.73
N ILE A 133 3.82 -6.40 15.77
CA ILE A 133 3.06 -5.63 16.76
C ILE A 133 2.35 -6.66 17.63
N THR A 134 2.75 -6.75 18.88
CA THR A 134 2.16 -7.69 19.83
C THR A 134 0.76 -7.23 20.27
N GLY A 135 -0.02 -8.14 20.86
CA GLY A 135 -1.33 -7.80 21.44
C GLY A 135 -1.27 -6.74 22.55
N GLY A 136 -0.11 -6.54 23.17
CA GLY A 136 0.17 -5.46 24.11
C GLY A 136 0.54 -4.12 23.47
N GLY A 137 0.64 -4.06 22.12
CA GLY A 137 0.99 -2.85 21.37
C GLY A 137 2.50 -2.60 21.22
N GLU A 138 3.36 -3.50 21.69
CA GLU A 138 4.81 -3.40 21.50
C GLU A 138 5.16 -3.64 20.04
N ARG A 139 6.05 -2.81 19.49
CA ARG A 139 6.53 -2.87 18.11
C ARG A 139 7.96 -3.39 18.05
N ILE A 140 8.16 -4.51 17.40
CA ILE A 140 9.43 -5.22 17.32
C ILE A 140 9.84 -5.33 15.85
N THR A 141 10.98 -4.72 15.50
CA THR A 141 11.52 -4.85 14.13
C THR A 141 12.21 -6.20 14.00
N LEU A 142 11.82 -6.95 12.98
CA LEU A 142 12.36 -8.26 12.63
C LEU A 142 13.23 -8.14 11.39
N SER A 143 14.44 -8.67 11.45
CA SER A 143 15.40 -8.71 10.33
C SER A 143 16.21 -10.00 10.41
N ASP A 144 17.04 -10.27 9.41
CA ASP A 144 17.93 -11.46 9.35
C ASP A 144 18.83 -11.64 10.58
N SER A 145 19.11 -10.57 11.30
CA SER A 145 19.94 -10.56 12.52
C SER A 145 19.17 -10.74 13.83
N THR A 146 17.84 -10.80 13.78
CA THR A 146 17.03 -10.97 15.00
C THR A 146 17.03 -12.41 15.45
N LEU A 147 17.72 -12.74 16.52
CA LEU A 147 17.93 -14.11 17.04
C LEU A 147 17.54 -14.20 18.52
N SER A 148 16.38 -13.72 18.93
CA SER A 148 16.03 -13.78 20.36
C SER A 148 14.56 -14.23 20.54
N PRO A 149 14.30 -15.16 21.46
CA PRO A 149 12.93 -15.43 21.86
C PRO A 149 12.37 -14.18 22.55
N ILE A 150 11.20 -13.74 22.11
CA ILE A 150 10.47 -12.62 22.66
C ILE A 150 9.38 -13.20 23.55
N GLN A 151 9.37 -12.86 24.82
CA GLN A 151 8.32 -13.31 25.73
C GLN A 151 7.21 -12.25 25.78
N GLU A 152 6.02 -12.62 25.36
CA GLU A 152 4.84 -11.77 25.47
C GLU A 152 4.26 -11.77 26.89
N GLN A 153 3.47 -10.74 27.22
CA GLN A 153 2.84 -10.59 28.55
C GLN A 153 1.93 -11.76 28.93
N ASN A 154 1.42 -12.51 27.96
CA ASN A 154 0.59 -13.70 28.14
C ASN A 154 1.38 -14.99 28.38
N GLY A 155 2.71 -14.89 28.48
CA GLY A 155 3.60 -16.04 28.65
C GLY A 155 3.94 -16.79 27.36
N MET A 156 3.41 -16.36 26.20
CA MET A 156 3.79 -16.93 24.89
C MET A 156 5.22 -16.55 24.54
N ILE A 157 5.93 -17.48 23.96
CA ILE A 157 7.27 -17.25 23.44
C ILE A 157 7.20 -17.16 21.92
N VAL A 158 7.53 -15.97 21.41
CA VAL A 158 7.72 -15.74 19.97
C VAL A 158 9.16 -16.08 19.64
N ASN A 159 9.37 -17.14 18.87
CA ASN A 159 10.68 -17.52 18.39
C ASN A 159 10.92 -16.89 17.03
N VAL A 160 11.97 -16.09 16.93
CA VAL A 160 12.43 -15.51 15.67
C VAL A 160 13.74 -16.20 15.31
N MET A 161 13.73 -17.04 14.29
CA MET A 161 14.90 -17.75 13.79
C MET A 161 14.86 -17.86 12.26
N ASN A 162 15.98 -17.56 11.61
CA ASN A 162 16.13 -17.73 10.15
C ASN A 162 14.95 -17.13 9.34
N ASN A 163 14.60 -15.85 9.62
CA ASN A 163 13.52 -15.12 8.96
C ASN A 163 12.12 -15.73 9.15
N LYS A 164 11.96 -16.51 10.21
CA LYS A 164 10.73 -17.20 10.55
C LYS A 164 10.26 -16.78 11.93
N VAL A 165 9.00 -16.37 12.03
CA VAL A 165 8.29 -16.21 13.31
C VAL A 165 7.52 -17.49 13.59
N SER A 166 7.69 -18.03 14.80
CA SER A 166 6.90 -19.15 15.28
C SER A 166 6.56 -18.98 16.76
N TYR A 167 5.49 -19.62 17.21
CA TYR A 167 4.99 -19.51 18.56
C TYR A 167 5.18 -20.82 19.34
N THR A 168 5.63 -20.71 20.61
CA THR A 168 5.71 -21.84 21.52
C THR A 168 4.96 -21.51 22.79
N LEU A 169 4.01 -22.37 23.16
CA LEU A 169 3.34 -22.32 24.46
C LEU A 169 4.26 -22.95 25.52
N PRO A 170 4.53 -22.27 26.66
CA PRO A 170 5.12 -22.91 27.81
C PRO A 170 4.18 -24.03 28.30
N LYS A 171 4.74 -25.20 28.63
CA LYS A 171 3.96 -26.40 29.01
C LYS A 171 3.05 -26.23 30.24
N ASP A 172 3.29 -25.19 31.06
CA ASP A 172 2.59 -24.94 32.32
C ASP A 172 1.66 -23.72 32.27
N SER A 173 1.45 -23.09 31.11
CA SER A 173 0.58 -21.92 31.00
C SER A 173 -0.85 -22.33 30.71
N LEU A 174 -1.68 -22.41 31.75
CA LEU A 174 -3.14 -22.38 31.65
C LEU A 174 -3.53 -20.96 31.17
N CYS A 175 -3.56 -20.73 29.87
CA CYS A 175 -4.11 -19.48 29.34
C CYS A 175 -5.63 -19.46 29.54
N THR A 176 -6.05 -18.93 30.68
CA THR A 176 -7.47 -18.74 31.06
C THR A 176 -8.06 -17.44 30.51
N GLN A 177 -7.46 -16.85 29.46
CA GLN A 177 -8.02 -15.62 28.89
C GLN A 177 -9.25 -15.92 28.02
N GLU A 178 -10.38 -15.33 28.39
CA GLU A 178 -11.67 -15.46 27.69
C GLU A 178 -11.68 -14.84 26.29
N SER A 179 -10.72 -13.98 25.98
CA SER A 179 -10.63 -13.28 24.68
C SER A 179 -9.31 -13.60 23.95
N PRO A 180 -9.34 -13.88 22.65
CA PRO A 180 -8.13 -14.14 21.88
C PRO A 180 -7.25 -12.89 21.79
N ILE A 181 -5.95 -13.04 22.05
CA ILE A 181 -4.94 -12.00 21.84
C ILE A 181 -4.52 -12.05 20.39
N PHE A 182 -4.49 -10.89 19.75
CA PHE A 182 -4.10 -10.75 18.34
C PHE A 182 -2.75 -10.06 18.22
N ASN A 183 -1.90 -10.64 17.39
CA ASN A 183 -0.70 -10.00 16.89
C ASN A 183 -0.89 -9.53 15.46
N THR A 184 -0.11 -8.53 15.05
CA THR A 184 -0.07 -8.04 13.68
C THR A 184 1.36 -8.09 13.17
N LEU A 185 1.57 -8.71 12.01
CA LEU A 185 2.85 -8.70 11.32
C LEU A 185 2.74 -7.82 10.09
N GLN A 186 3.50 -6.72 10.06
CA GLN A 186 3.55 -5.74 8.98
C GLN A 186 4.82 -5.93 8.16
N ILE A 187 4.64 -6.15 6.86
CA ILE A 187 5.73 -6.25 5.89
C ILE A 187 5.81 -4.92 5.14
N PRO A 188 6.89 -4.15 5.27
CA PRO A 188 7.04 -2.90 4.53
C PRO A 188 7.31 -3.16 3.04
N ARG A 189 7.27 -2.12 2.24
CA ARG A 189 7.78 -2.17 0.86
C ARG A 189 9.24 -2.59 0.87
N GLY A 190 9.66 -3.38 -0.12
CA GLY A 190 10.98 -4.00 -0.17
C GLY A 190 11.19 -5.04 0.92
N GLY A 191 10.13 -5.63 1.48
CA GLY A 191 10.18 -6.67 2.48
C GLY A 191 9.46 -7.94 2.05
N GLU A 192 9.83 -9.05 2.63
CA GLU A 192 9.05 -10.29 2.67
C GLU A 192 9.35 -11.01 3.99
N TYR A 193 8.43 -11.85 4.44
CA TYR A 193 8.65 -12.59 5.67
C TYR A 193 7.90 -13.92 5.70
N PHE A 194 8.36 -14.84 6.56
CA PHE A 194 7.74 -16.14 6.74
C PHE A 194 7.19 -16.28 8.17
N LEU A 195 5.94 -16.71 8.30
CA LEU A 195 5.24 -16.88 9.56
C LEU A 195 4.71 -18.31 9.69
N THR A 196 4.92 -18.94 10.85
CA THR A 196 4.20 -20.15 11.22
C THR A 196 3.21 -19.84 12.33
N LEU A 197 1.94 -20.06 12.06
CA LEU A 197 0.86 -19.88 13.01
C LEU A 197 0.83 -21.01 14.06
N ALA A 198 0.06 -20.81 15.14
CA ALA A 198 -0.02 -21.74 16.26
C ALA A 198 -0.59 -23.13 15.90
N ASP A 199 -1.37 -23.21 14.80
CA ASP A 199 -1.91 -24.47 14.28
C ASP A 199 -0.94 -25.22 13.33
N GLY A 200 0.26 -24.67 13.10
CA GLY A 200 1.24 -25.19 12.15
C GLY A 200 1.02 -24.72 10.71
N THR A 201 0.04 -23.84 10.45
CA THR A 201 -0.13 -23.23 9.14
C THR A 201 1.07 -22.34 8.81
N GLU A 202 1.62 -22.52 7.62
CA GLU A 202 2.75 -21.75 7.11
C GLU A 202 2.26 -20.64 6.16
N VAL A 203 2.81 -19.43 6.33
CA VAL A 203 2.40 -18.25 5.59
C VAL A 203 3.64 -17.50 5.07
N TRP A 204 3.78 -17.39 3.75
CA TRP A 204 4.72 -16.47 3.11
C TRP A 204 4.02 -15.15 2.88
N LEU A 205 4.59 -14.06 3.35
CA LEU A 205 4.04 -12.71 3.26
C LEU A 205 4.87 -11.88 2.29
N ASN A 206 4.22 -11.31 1.28
CA ASN A 206 4.85 -10.47 0.27
C ASN A 206 5.01 -9.02 0.74
N ALA A 207 5.71 -8.19 -0.04
CA ALA A 207 5.92 -6.78 0.25
C ALA A 207 4.60 -6.01 0.41
N GLU A 208 4.60 -4.99 1.30
CA GLU A 208 3.44 -4.13 1.58
C GLU A 208 2.21 -4.92 2.05
N THR A 209 2.43 -5.91 2.92
CA THR A 209 1.40 -6.81 3.44
C THR A 209 1.28 -6.68 4.96
N GLU A 210 0.06 -6.71 5.45
CA GLU A 210 -0.26 -6.78 6.87
C GLU A 210 -1.13 -8.02 7.13
N ILE A 211 -0.73 -8.85 8.10
CA ILE A 211 -1.53 -9.95 8.60
C ILE A 211 -1.78 -9.78 10.09
N ARG A 212 -3.06 -9.84 10.50
CA ARG A 212 -3.49 -9.85 11.88
C ARG A 212 -4.06 -11.22 12.22
N TYR A 213 -3.52 -11.86 13.24
CA TYR A 213 -3.83 -13.23 13.60
C TYR A 213 -3.86 -13.43 15.12
N PRO A 214 -4.67 -14.36 15.64
CA PRO A 214 -4.65 -14.69 17.05
C PRO A 214 -3.40 -15.49 17.40
N VAL A 215 -2.80 -15.22 18.54
CA VAL A 215 -1.64 -15.97 19.06
C VAL A 215 -1.98 -17.44 19.24
N GLN A 216 -3.25 -17.74 19.56
CA GLN A 216 -3.81 -19.08 19.62
C GLN A 216 -5.22 -19.10 19.04
N PHE A 217 -5.53 -20.09 18.21
CA PHE A 217 -6.87 -20.26 17.68
C PHE A 217 -7.80 -20.88 18.75
N THR A 218 -8.70 -20.10 19.27
CA THR A 218 -9.77 -20.53 20.18
C THR A 218 -11.11 -20.65 19.41
N GLY A 219 -12.08 -21.45 19.93
CA GLY A 219 -13.39 -21.62 19.27
C GLY A 219 -13.32 -22.52 18.02
N ASP A 220 -14.38 -22.48 17.20
CA ASP A 220 -14.68 -23.43 16.11
C ASP A 220 -14.06 -23.08 14.76
N LYS A 221 -13.37 -21.93 14.64
CA LYS A 221 -12.77 -21.44 13.41
C LYS A 221 -11.36 -20.91 13.64
N ARG A 222 -10.52 -20.99 12.63
CA ARG A 222 -9.19 -20.38 12.59
C ARG A 222 -9.27 -19.17 11.68
N ILE A 223 -9.33 -17.97 12.23
CA ILE A 223 -9.54 -16.73 11.46
C ILE A 223 -8.29 -15.86 11.53
N VAL A 224 -7.83 -15.41 10.36
CA VAL A 224 -6.79 -14.39 10.19
C VAL A 224 -7.29 -13.28 9.26
N TYR A 225 -6.74 -12.07 9.42
CA TYR A 225 -7.08 -10.92 8.59
C TYR A 225 -5.87 -10.53 7.77
N LEU A 226 -6.07 -10.25 6.47
CA LEU A 226 -5.00 -9.93 5.54
C LEU A 226 -5.34 -8.73 4.67
N ASP A 227 -4.43 -7.76 4.65
CA ASP A 227 -4.36 -6.70 3.65
C ASP A 227 -2.99 -6.83 2.95
N GLY A 228 -3.00 -7.14 1.64
CA GLY A 228 -1.78 -7.42 0.88
C GLY A 228 -1.80 -8.77 0.16
N GLU A 229 -0.66 -9.46 0.10
CA GLU A 229 -0.52 -10.74 -0.58
C GLU A 229 0.20 -11.77 0.28
N ALA A 230 -0.39 -12.96 0.40
CA ALA A 230 0.22 -14.07 1.11
C ALA A 230 -0.06 -15.42 0.43
N TYR A 231 0.92 -16.30 0.51
CA TYR A 231 0.77 -17.70 0.16
C TYR A 231 0.64 -18.53 1.44
N PHE A 232 -0.39 -19.35 1.48
CA PHE A 232 -0.72 -20.18 2.62
C PHE A 232 -0.52 -21.65 2.32
N THR A 233 0.14 -22.37 3.25
CA THR A 233 0.10 -23.83 3.37
C THR A 233 -0.65 -24.14 4.67
N VAL A 234 -1.96 -24.33 4.57
CA VAL A 234 -2.83 -24.49 5.73
C VAL A 234 -2.75 -25.90 6.29
N ALA A 235 -2.49 -26.00 7.59
CA ALA A 235 -2.52 -27.27 8.32
C ALA A 235 -3.90 -27.93 8.23
N PRO A 236 -4.00 -29.23 7.83
CA PRO A 236 -5.28 -29.91 7.64
C PRO A 236 -6.06 -30.07 8.96
N ASP A 237 -7.30 -29.53 8.98
CA ASP A 237 -8.26 -29.78 10.05
C ASP A 237 -9.69 -29.68 9.48
N LYS A 238 -10.38 -30.81 9.40
CA LYS A 238 -11.74 -30.90 8.86
C LYS A 238 -12.82 -30.35 9.81
N ASN A 239 -12.50 -30.30 11.11
CA ASN A 239 -13.46 -29.88 12.13
C ASN A 239 -13.36 -28.37 12.42
N LYS A 240 -12.21 -27.75 12.10
CA LYS A 240 -11.94 -26.34 12.39
C LYS A 240 -11.47 -25.60 11.15
N PRO A 241 -12.40 -25.07 10.33
CA PRO A 241 -12.05 -24.37 9.10
C PRO A 241 -11.10 -23.21 9.33
N PHE A 242 -10.17 -22.99 8.38
CA PHE A 242 -9.28 -21.83 8.34
C PHE A 242 -9.86 -20.78 7.39
N THR A 243 -9.97 -19.55 7.87
CA THR A 243 -10.55 -18.45 7.09
C THR A 243 -9.60 -17.26 7.05
N VAL A 244 -9.26 -16.81 5.84
CA VAL A 244 -8.56 -15.55 5.60
C VAL A 244 -9.59 -14.50 5.23
N VAL A 245 -9.62 -13.39 5.96
CA VAL A 245 -10.57 -12.28 5.76
C VAL A 245 -9.83 -11.05 5.30
N SER A 246 -10.29 -10.43 4.22
CA SER A 246 -9.88 -9.09 3.80
C SER A 246 -11.08 -8.15 3.80
N THR A 247 -10.86 -6.87 3.51
CA THR A 247 -11.93 -5.86 3.46
C THR A 247 -13.08 -6.22 2.49
N HIS A 248 -12.80 -6.95 1.41
CA HIS A 248 -13.77 -7.20 0.33
C HIS A 248 -14.15 -8.66 0.16
N ALA A 249 -13.29 -9.57 0.56
CA ALA A 249 -13.49 -11.01 0.36
C ALA A 249 -12.97 -11.82 1.54
N SER A 250 -13.54 -13.01 1.72
CA SER A 250 -13.00 -14.04 2.59
C SER A 250 -12.79 -15.35 1.82
N VAL A 251 -11.85 -16.14 2.33
CA VAL A 251 -11.48 -17.45 1.81
C VAL A 251 -11.50 -18.47 2.92
N SER A 252 -12.28 -19.55 2.77
CA SER A 252 -12.38 -20.62 3.76
C SER A 252 -11.87 -21.94 3.20
N VAL A 253 -11.05 -22.64 4.00
CA VAL A 253 -10.37 -23.90 3.62
C VAL A 253 -10.27 -24.86 4.80
N LEU A 254 -9.97 -26.15 4.53
CA LEU A 254 -9.81 -27.19 5.57
C LEU A 254 -8.38 -27.80 5.61
N GLY A 255 -7.50 -27.42 4.68
CA GLY A 255 -6.14 -27.95 4.51
C GLY A 255 -5.76 -27.82 3.04
N THR A 256 -5.14 -26.69 2.67
CA THR A 256 -5.11 -26.22 1.30
C THR A 256 -3.88 -25.35 1.08
N GLN A 257 -3.33 -25.40 -0.13
CA GLN A 257 -2.27 -24.49 -0.56
C GLN A 257 -2.84 -23.52 -1.58
N PHE A 258 -2.73 -22.22 -1.29
CA PHE A 258 -3.28 -21.16 -2.15
C PHE A 258 -2.56 -19.84 -1.95
N ASN A 259 -2.58 -19.00 -2.98
CA ASN A 259 -2.17 -17.59 -2.91
C ASN A 259 -3.41 -16.73 -2.75
N PHE A 260 -3.38 -15.77 -1.84
CA PHE A 260 -4.43 -14.77 -1.65
C PHE A 260 -3.83 -13.38 -1.77
N ARG A 261 -4.37 -12.58 -2.73
CA ARG A 261 -3.91 -11.24 -3.06
C ARG A 261 -5.07 -10.28 -2.90
N ALA A 262 -4.95 -9.35 -1.96
CA ALA A 262 -6.01 -8.42 -1.54
C ALA A 262 -5.43 -7.04 -1.18
N TYR A 263 -4.55 -6.47 -2.00
CA TYR A 263 -4.01 -5.13 -1.77
C TYR A 263 -5.11 -4.08 -1.84
N PRO A 264 -5.19 -3.13 -0.88
CA PRO A 264 -6.24 -2.10 -0.86
C PRO A 264 -6.27 -1.20 -2.09
N ASP A 265 -5.11 -0.91 -2.68
CA ASP A 265 -4.91 -0.04 -3.86
C ASP A 265 -5.18 -0.74 -5.20
N GLU A 266 -5.30 -2.07 -5.22
CA GLU A 266 -5.60 -2.83 -6.43
C GLU A 266 -7.10 -2.91 -6.72
N ARG A 267 -7.43 -3.15 -7.99
CA ARG A 267 -8.82 -3.21 -8.48
C ARG A 267 -9.56 -4.46 -8.04
N ASP A 268 -8.81 -5.55 -7.85
CA ASP A 268 -9.34 -6.89 -7.64
C ASP A 268 -8.81 -7.51 -6.36
N VAL A 269 -9.57 -8.48 -5.84
CA VAL A 269 -9.08 -9.49 -4.89
C VAL A 269 -8.98 -10.81 -5.61
N GLN A 270 -7.84 -11.49 -5.49
CA GLN A 270 -7.57 -12.73 -6.23
C GLN A 270 -7.19 -13.86 -5.28
N THR A 271 -7.69 -15.05 -5.58
CA THR A 271 -7.34 -16.30 -4.87
C THR A 271 -6.94 -17.36 -5.89
N THR A 272 -5.70 -17.81 -5.85
CA THR A 272 -5.19 -18.85 -6.76
C THR A 272 -4.98 -20.15 -6.00
N LEU A 273 -5.68 -21.20 -6.39
CA LEU A 273 -5.65 -22.49 -5.71
C LEU A 273 -4.60 -23.43 -6.31
N VAL A 274 -3.66 -23.89 -5.48
CA VAL A 274 -2.61 -24.86 -5.87
C VAL A 274 -3.04 -26.29 -5.54
N SER A 275 -3.48 -26.55 -4.30
CA SER A 275 -3.93 -27.88 -3.88
C SER A 275 -5.03 -27.80 -2.84
N GLY A 276 -5.92 -28.79 -2.80
CA GLY A 276 -7.07 -28.84 -1.88
C GLY A 276 -8.34 -28.24 -2.45
N SER A 277 -9.07 -27.45 -1.66
CA SER A 277 -10.34 -26.80 -2.05
C SER A 277 -10.48 -25.48 -1.33
N VAL A 278 -10.98 -24.47 -2.04
CA VAL A 278 -11.23 -23.12 -1.54
C VAL A 278 -12.67 -22.75 -1.76
N ILE A 279 -13.30 -22.14 -0.76
CA ILE A 279 -14.54 -21.37 -0.92
C ILE A 279 -14.14 -19.90 -0.78
N MET A 280 -14.26 -19.14 -1.87
CA MET A 280 -14.07 -17.68 -1.87
C MET A 280 -15.43 -17.01 -1.84
N GLN A 281 -15.59 -16.03 -0.95
CA GLN A 281 -16.83 -15.31 -0.72
C GLN A 281 -16.60 -13.80 -0.80
N SER A 282 -17.54 -13.08 -1.39
CA SER A 282 -17.61 -11.62 -1.34
C SER A 282 -18.33 -11.19 -0.07
N GLU A 283 -17.67 -10.42 0.80
CA GLU A 283 -18.25 -9.95 2.06
C GLU A 283 -19.49 -9.05 1.86
N LYS A 284 -19.45 -8.20 0.85
CA LYS A 284 -20.52 -7.23 0.57
C LYS A 284 -21.73 -7.82 -0.12
N TYR A 285 -21.52 -8.77 -1.05
CA TYR A 285 -22.56 -9.23 -1.97
C TYR A 285 -23.02 -10.66 -1.69
N LYS A 286 -22.47 -11.32 -0.67
CA LYS A 286 -22.78 -12.71 -0.28
C LYS A 286 -22.69 -13.72 -1.42
N GLN A 287 -21.96 -13.38 -2.49
CA GLN A 287 -21.65 -14.32 -3.56
C GLN A 287 -20.51 -15.21 -3.12
N GLN A 288 -20.60 -16.49 -3.49
CA GLN A 288 -19.54 -17.44 -3.20
C GLN A 288 -19.23 -18.30 -4.42
N ILE A 289 -17.97 -18.68 -4.56
CA ILE A 289 -17.51 -19.64 -5.56
C ILE A 289 -16.62 -20.68 -4.90
N LYS A 290 -16.69 -21.90 -5.43
CA LYS A 290 -15.77 -22.97 -5.08
C LYS A 290 -14.70 -23.10 -6.15
N LEU A 291 -13.43 -23.13 -5.73
CA LEU A 291 -12.26 -23.34 -6.60
C LEU A 291 -11.76 -24.79 -6.46
N ILE A 292 -11.24 -25.31 -7.56
CA ILE A 292 -10.47 -26.56 -7.64
C ILE A 292 -9.02 -26.23 -8.03
N PRO A 293 -8.05 -27.12 -7.80
CA PRO A 293 -6.64 -26.87 -8.16
C PRO A 293 -6.47 -26.42 -9.62
N GLY A 294 -5.65 -25.38 -9.83
CA GLY A 294 -5.46 -24.74 -11.12
C GLY A 294 -6.49 -23.65 -11.46
N GLU A 295 -7.43 -23.35 -10.57
CA GLU A 295 -8.37 -22.23 -10.73
C GLU A 295 -7.94 -21.00 -9.91
N GLN A 296 -8.30 -19.84 -10.43
CA GLN A 296 -8.22 -18.55 -9.75
C GLN A 296 -9.59 -17.92 -9.64
N GLY A 297 -9.99 -17.52 -8.43
CA GLY A 297 -11.14 -16.66 -8.17
C GLY A 297 -10.73 -15.20 -8.22
N VAL A 298 -11.52 -14.35 -8.86
CA VAL A 298 -11.30 -12.91 -8.99
C VAL A 298 -12.56 -12.17 -8.58
N LEU A 299 -12.44 -11.29 -7.58
CA LEU A 299 -13.47 -10.36 -7.17
C LEU A 299 -13.09 -8.95 -7.62
N GLU A 300 -13.80 -8.39 -8.58
CA GLU A 300 -13.68 -7.00 -8.97
C GLU A 300 -14.32 -6.10 -7.90
N LYS A 301 -13.53 -5.26 -7.23
CA LYS A 301 -14.01 -4.43 -6.09
C LYS A 301 -15.10 -3.43 -6.50
N ASN A 302 -15.00 -2.87 -7.72
CA ASN A 302 -15.93 -1.83 -8.19
C ASN A 302 -17.29 -2.40 -8.62
N SER A 303 -17.28 -3.49 -9.38
CA SER A 303 -18.49 -4.15 -9.91
C SER A 303 -19.04 -5.22 -8.98
N ALA A 304 -18.22 -5.63 -7.99
CA ALA A 304 -18.49 -6.76 -7.11
C ALA A 304 -18.69 -8.10 -7.82
N LYS A 305 -18.27 -8.19 -9.04
CA LYS A 305 -18.38 -9.40 -9.85
C LYS A 305 -17.35 -10.43 -9.37
N LEU A 306 -17.84 -11.56 -8.88
CA LEU A 306 -17.02 -12.69 -8.47
C LEU A 306 -17.01 -13.74 -9.60
N THR A 307 -15.84 -14.00 -10.16
CA THR A 307 -15.62 -14.92 -11.28
C THR A 307 -14.51 -15.91 -10.97
N LYS A 308 -14.42 -16.98 -11.74
CA LYS A 308 -13.31 -17.92 -11.70
C LYS A 308 -12.82 -18.29 -13.09
N GLN A 309 -11.52 -18.58 -13.18
CA GLN A 309 -10.86 -18.97 -14.43
C GLN A 309 -9.75 -19.99 -14.17
N LYS A 310 -9.43 -20.80 -15.18
CA LYS A 310 -8.26 -21.68 -15.14
C LYS A 310 -7.00 -20.87 -15.38
N VAL A 311 -5.96 -21.10 -14.58
CA VAL A 311 -4.69 -20.38 -14.66
C VAL A 311 -3.49 -21.32 -14.51
N ASN A 312 -2.33 -20.87 -14.98
CA ASN A 312 -1.06 -21.45 -14.55
C ASN A 312 -0.73 -20.86 -13.17
N THR A 313 -0.86 -21.67 -12.13
CA THR A 313 -0.66 -21.24 -10.73
C THR A 313 0.75 -20.71 -10.47
N TYR A 314 1.76 -21.19 -11.20
CA TYR A 314 3.14 -20.72 -11.09
C TYR A 314 3.26 -19.20 -11.27
N LEU A 315 2.48 -18.60 -12.17
CA LEU A 315 2.50 -17.16 -12.42
C LEU A 315 2.08 -16.31 -11.20
N TYR A 316 1.36 -16.92 -10.26
CA TYR A 316 0.83 -16.25 -9.05
C TYR A 316 1.51 -16.69 -7.76
N THR A 317 2.37 -17.71 -7.83
CA THR A 317 3.01 -18.28 -6.64
C THR A 317 4.54 -18.29 -6.70
N ALA A 318 5.14 -18.06 -7.87
CA ALA A 318 6.59 -18.07 -8.08
C ALA A 318 7.34 -17.05 -7.19
N TRP A 319 6.65 -15.98 -6.77
CA TRP A 319 7.24 -14.94 -5.95
C TRP A 319 7.79 -15.47 -4.61
N LYS A 320 7.13 -16.45 -3.98
CA LYS A 320 7.61 -17.09 -2.75
C LYS A 320 8.87 -17.94 -2.95
N ASP A 321 9.13 -18.34 -4.20
CA ASP A 321 10.31 -19.12 -4.61
C ASP A 321 11.39 -18.22 -5.26
N GLY A 322 11.33 -16.89 -5.00
CA GLY A 322 12.32 -15.93 -5.46
C GLY A 322 12.22 -15.58 -6.95
N ARG A 323 11.04 -15.74 -7.59
CA ARG A 323 10.83 -15.47 -9.02
C ARG A 323 9.66 -14.54 -9.26
N PHE A 324 9.77 -13.74 -10.32
CA PHE A 324 8.65 -12.97 -10.89
C PHE A 324 8.31 -13.55 -12.25
N ALA A 325 7.21 -14.30 -12.34
CA ALA A 325 6.75 -14.93 -13.57
C ALA A 325 5.56 -14.18 -14.18
N PHE A 326 5.69 -13.79 -15.43
CA PHE A 326 4.68 -13.04 -16.17
C PHE A 326 4.37 -13.71 -17.49
N ARG A 327 3.08 -13.78 -17.87
CA ARG A 327 2.63 -14.24 -19.18
C ARG A 327 1.60 -13.27 -19.73
N ASN A 328 1.95 -12.54 -20.78
CA ASN A 328 1.08 -11.55 -21.41
C ASN A 328 0.49 -10.54 -20.39
N ALA A 329 1.28 -10.21 -19.34
CA ALA A 329 0.87 -9.29 -18.30
C ALA A 329 0.97 -7.84 -18.79
N ARG A 330 0.06 -6.98 -18.34
CA ARG A 330 0.17 -5.54 -18.60
C ARG A 330 1.38 -4.97 -17.85
N LEU A 331 2.02 -4.00 -18.45
CA LEU A 331 3.18 -3.35 -17.84
C LEU A 331 2.81 -2.68 -16.50
N GLU A 332 1.57 -2.17 -16.38
CA GLU A 332 1.04 -1.63 -15.12
C GLU A 332 1.02 -2.69 -14.00
N ASP A 333 0.56 -3.91 -14.31
CA ASP A 333 0.49 -5.00 -13.33
C ASP A 333 1.89 -5.49 -12.94
N LEU A 334 2.79 -5.58 -13.92
CA LEU A 334 4.19 -5.96 -13.69
C LEU A 334 4.89 -4.92 -12.79
N PHE A 335 4.77 -3.63 -13.11
CA PHE A 335 5.43 -2.59 -12.33
C PHE A 335 4.79 -2.38 -10.96
N SER A 336 3.53 -2.73 -10.74
CA SER A 336 2.94 -2.74 -9.39
C SER A 336 3.66 -3.73 -8.47
N ILE A 337 4.03 -4.90 -8.99
CA ILE A 337 4.78 -5.94 -8.26
C ILE A 337 6.23 -5.49 -8.02
N LEU A 338 6.92 -5.03 -9.07
CA LEU A 338 8.31 -4.56 -8.95
C LEU A 338 8.42 -3.35 -8.02
N ALA A 339 7.45 -2.43 -8.08
CA ALA A 339 7.41 -1.24 -7.25
C ALA A 339 7.35 -1.60 -5.75
N ARG A 340 6.55 -2.60 -5.38
CA ARG A 340 6.49 -3.07 -3.99
C ARG A 340 7.79 -3.73 -3.55
N TRP A 341 8.39 -4.56 -4.40
CA TRP A 341 9.61 -5.30 -4.05
C TRP A 341 10.87 -4.43 -4.00
N TYR A 342 11.03 -3.50 -4.95
CA TYR A 342 12.18 -2.59 -4.98
C TYR A 342 11.91 -1.27 -4.25
N ASP A 343 10.74 -1.09 -3.65
CA ASP A 343 10.27 0.12 -2.98
C ASP A 343 10.41 1.36 -3.88
N LEU A 344 9.70 1.35 -5.01
CA LEU A 344 9.75 2.37 -6.06
C LEU A 344 8.42 3.08 -6.24
N SER A 345 8.47 4.30 -6.71
CA SER A 345 7.34 5.04 -7.25
C SER A 345 7.33 4.93 -8.77
N ILE A 346 6.17 4.65 -9.37
CA ILE A 346 6.03 4.50 -10.83
C ILE A 346 5.22 5.66 -11.39
N PHE A 347 5.75 6.30 -12.42
CA PHE A 347 5.09 7.38 -13.13
C PHE A 347 5.01 7.07 -14.64
N TYR A 348 3.80 6.96 -15.17
CA TYR A 348 3.57 6.74 -16.58
C TYR A 348 3.44 8.08 -17.29
N GLN A 349 4.37 8.38 -18.20
CA GLN A 349 4.35 9.60 -19.02
C GLN A 349 3.34 9.47 -20.18
N SER A 350 3.03 8.25 -20.59
CA SER A 350 1.99 7.93 -21.56
C SER A 350 1.06 6.86 -21.04
N SER A 351 -0.25 7.00 -21.25
CA SER A 351 -1.25 6.02 -20.81
C SER A 351 -1.11 4.68 -21.52
N GLU A 352 -0.68 4.72 -22.79
CA GLU A 352 -0.49 3.56 -23.64
C GLU A 352 0.57 2.60 -23.10
N ALA A 353 1.59 3.14 -22.40
CA ALA A 353 2.65 2.34 -21.80
C ALA A 353 2.09 1.32 -20.78
N LYS A 354 0.99 1.62 -20.11
CA LYS A 354 0.36 0.74 -19.13
C LYS A 354 -0.13 -0.58 -19.73
N ASP A 355 -0.60 -0.54 -20.96
CA ASP A 355 -1.22 -1.67 -21.64
C ASP A 355 -0.24 -2.52 -22.47
N ILE A 356 1.02 -2.11 -22.57
CA ILE A 356 2.07 -2.91 -23.20
C ILE A 356 2.19 -4.23 -22.46
N ARG A 357 2.27 -5.32 -23.22
CA ARG A 357 2.29 -6.69 -22.68
C ARG A 357 3.70 -7.23 -22.58
N PHE A 358 3.97 -7.89 -21.46
CA PHE A 358 5.26 -8.52 -21.20
C PHE A 358 5.07 -10.00 -20.82
N THR A 359 6.00 -10.84 -21.30
CA THR A 359 6.14 -12.24 -20.88
C THR A 359 7.59 -12.48 -20.50
N GLY A 360 7.82 -12.99 -19.31
CA GLY A 360 9.17 -13.24 -18.80
C GLY A 360 9.13 -13.91 -17.44
N ASP A 361 10.29 -14.36 -17.03
CA ASP A 361 10.55 -14.98 -15.73
C ASP A 361 11.86 -14.42 -15.18
N LEU A 362 11.76 -13.58 -14.14
CA LEU A 362 12.83 -12.77 -13.58
C LEU A 362 13.18 -13.24 -12.16
N ASN A 363 14.44 -13.14 -11.75
CA ASN A 363 14.80 -13.40 -10.34
C ASN A 363 14.49 -12.17 -9.49
N LYS A 364 13.95 -12.39 -8.31
CA LYS A 364 13.70 -11.32 -7.33
C LYS A 364 14.98 -10.64 -6.82
N THR A 365 16.11 -11.36 -6.89
CA THR A 365 17.42 -10.87 -6.45
C THR A 365 18.20 -10.16 -7.56
N ASP A 366 17.68 -10.11 -8.80
CA ASP A 366 18.34 -9.43 -9.90
C ASP A 366 18.45 -7.92 -9.61
N ASP A 367 19.52 -7.31 -10.10
CA ASP A 367 19.67 -5.85 -10.11
C ASP A 367 18.56 -5.20 -10.94
N PHE A 368 17.93 -4.18 -10.38
CA PHE A 368 16.78 -3.50 -11.00
C PHE A 368 17.08 -2.95 -12.40
N LYS A 369 18.31 -2.46 -12.62
CA LYS A 369 18.76 -1.98 -13.94
C LYS A 369 18.77 -3.10 -14.98
N SER A 370 19.17 -4.30 -14.58
CA SER A 370 19.15 -5.48 -15.44
C SER A 370 17.73 -5.87 -15.83
N ILE A 371 16.79 -5.81 -14.88
CA ILE A 371 15.36 -6.03 -15.14
C ILE A 371 14.82 -5.02 -16.15
N LEU A 372 15.11 -3.72 -15.96
CA LEU A 372 14.67 -2.69 -16.92
C LEU A 372 15.22 -2.95 -18.31
N LYS A 373 16.50 -3.31 -18.46
CA LYS A 373 17.10 -3.65 -19.75
C LYS A 373 16.40 -4.83 -20.44
N ILE A 374 16.03 -5.89 -19.67
CA ILE A 374 15.29 -7.03 -20.22
C ILE A 374 13.92 -6.58 -20.76
N ILE A 375 13.23 -5.70 -20.03
CA ILE A 375 11.92 -5.20 -20.45
C ILE A 375 12.06 -4.27 -21.68
N GLU A 376 13.09 -3.42 -21.72
CA GLU A 376 13.37 -2.52 -22.84
C GLU A 376 13.73 -3.24 -24.15
N GLN A 377 14.23 -4.48 -24.09
CA GLN A 377 14.51 -5.29 -25.28
C GLN A 377 13.27 -5.52 -26.16
N ASN A 378 12.07 -5.35 -25.63
CA ASN A 378 10.83 -5.37 -26.43
C ASN A 378 10.64 -4.14 -27.32
N GLU A 379 11.56 -3.16 -27.29
CA GLU A 379 11.61 -1.93 -28.11
C GLU A 379 10.35 -1.03 -28.04
N ARG A 380 9.40 -1.30 -27.15
CA ARG A 380 8.13 -0.57 -27.07
C ARG A 380 8.09 0.48 -25.97
N VAL A 381 9.04 0.44 -25.04
CA VAL A 381 9.09 1.32 -23.88
C VAL A 381 10.49 1.85 -23.63
N THR A 382 10.57 2.99 -22.97
CA THR A 382 11.80 3.56 -22.39
C THR A 382 11.58 3.87 -20.93
N PHE A 383 12.65 3.73 -20.14
CA PHE A 383 12.64 4.01 -18.71
C PHE A 383 13.63 5.12 -18.38
N THR A 384 13.21 6.05 -17.56
CA THR A 384 14.09 7.01 -16.90
C THR A 384 13.93 6.85 -15.39
N VAL A 385 15.05 6.69 -14.67
CA VAL A 385 15.05 6.51 -13.23
C VAL A 385 15.65 7.72 -12.57
N ASN A 386 14.91 8.32 -11.66
CA ASN A 386 15.37 9.42 -10.84
C ASN A 386 15.14 9.07 -9.35
N GLN A 387 16.23 8.82 -8.63
CA GLN A 387 16.20 8.29 -7.27
C GLN A 387 15.35 7.00 -7.21
N ARG A 388 14.26 7.00 -6.47
CA ARG A 388 13.32 5.87 -6.34
C ARG A 388 12.08 6.00 -7.23
N THR A 389 12.07 6.91 -8.19
CA THR A 389 10.96 7.10 -9.13
C THR A 389 11.36 6.62 -10.53
N VAL A 390 10.54 5.76 -11.10
CA VAL A 390 10.68 5.24 -12.46
C VAL A 390 9.65 5.89 -13.35
N PHE A 391 10.12 6.59 -14.37
CA PHE A 391 9.29 7.18 -15.42
C PHE A 391 9.23 6.22 -16.62
N ILE A 392 8.02 5.90 -17.05
CA ILE A 392 7.76 4.93 -18.12
C ILE A 392 7.07 5.65 -19.27
N GLN A 393 7.65 5.54 -20.46
CA GLN A 393 7.15 6.13 -21.70
C GLN A 393 7.06 5.06 -22.80
N ALA A 394 5.95 5.02 -23.54
CA ALA A 394 5.86 4.26 -24.77
C ALA A 394 6.71 4.95 -25.87
N LYS A 395 7.38 4.14 -26.70
CA LYS A 395 8.13 4.61 -27.90
C LYS A 395 7.21 4.86 -29.05
#